data_401d4f526440162bc6219627bbed83c6
#
_entry.id   401d4f526440162bc6219627bbed83c6
#
_cell.length_a   1.000
_cell.length_b   1.000
_cell.length_c   1.000
_cell.angle_alpha   90.00
_cell.angle_beta   90.00
_cell.angle_gamma   90.00
#
_symmetry.space_group_name_H-M   'P 1'
#
loop_
_entity.id
_entity.type
_entity.pdbx_description
1 polymer ?
#
loop_
_entity_poly.entity_id
_entity_poly.type
_entity_poly.pdbx_seq_one_letter_code
_entity_poly.pdbx_strand_id
1 'polypeptide(L)'
;MGNVMAYSGITTKVRAMSAKLLKEKDYDTIAGLGTVTEAIEYLKDKTAYAPYVERMDVSLYHRGNVEKILYQSLFNDYSRIFRFAGMEQKTFLKLYWKRYEVDLINYCLRIVFNHYEKPFDLEYKKEFFDRYSQISIDRLITSKNIDELVDNLRDTEYYLSLIHISEPTRPY
;
A
#
# COMPACT_ATOMS: atom_id res chain seq x y z
N MET A 1 -21.97 -3.78 28.42
CA MET A 1 -22.61 -3.08 27.27
C MET A 1 -21.75 -2.08 26.54
N GLY A 2 -20.61 -1.61 27.07
CA GLY A 2 -19.78 -0.58 26.45
C GLY A 2 -19.14 -0.93 25.10
N ASN A 3 -18.73 -2.17 24.87
CA ASN A 3 -17.97 -2.54 23.66
C ASN A 3 -18.80 -2.58 22.37
N VAL A 4 -20.06 -2.96 22.41
CA VAL A 4 -20.90 -3.08 21.19
C VAL A 4 -21.15 -1.70 20.57
N MET A 5 -21.42 -0.68 21.40
CA MET A 5 -21.60 0.69 20.91
C MET A 5 -20.30 1.30 20.35
N ALA A 6 -19.16 1.02 20.98
CA ALA A 6 -17.85 1.50 20.51
C ALA A 6 -17.46 0.98 19.11
N TYR A 7 -17.96 -0.22 18.74
CA TYR A 7 -17.66 -0.81 17.43
C TYR A 7 -18.76 -0.59 16.38
N SER A 8 -19.96 -0.17 16.77
CA SER A 8 -21.10 -0.03 15.84
C SER A 8 -20.82 0.94 14.69
N GLY A 9 -20.25 2.09 14.99
CA GLY A 9 -19.94 3.13 14.01
C GLY A 9 -18.93 2.65 12.95
N ILE A 10 -17.80 2.08 13.39
CA ILE A 10 -16.76 1.59 12.46
C ILE A 10 -17.27 0.39 11.67
N THR A 11 -18.05 -0.51 12.29
CA THR A 11 -18.61 -1.68 11.60
C THR A 11 -19.58 -1.24 10.50
N THR A 12 -20.46 -0.27 10.76
CA THR A 12 -21.36 0.29 9.78
C THR A 12 -20.58 0.94 8.63
N LYS A 13 -19.52 1.70 8.94
CA LYS A 13 -18.66 2.32 7.94
C LYS A 13 -17.99 1.29 7.05
N VAL A 14 -17.37 0.26 7.64
CA VAL A 14 -16.69 -0.82 6.91
C VAL A 14 -17.67 -1.57 6.02
N ARG A 15 -18.87 -1.93 6.53
CA ARG A 15 -19.91 -2.59 5.72
C ARG A 15 -20.34 -1.74 4.53
N ALA A 16 -20.57 -0.44 4.73
CA ALA A 16 -20.94 0.47 3.65
C ALA A 16 -19.84 0.61 2.58
N MET A 17 -18.56 0.54 2.99
CA MET A 17 -17.43 0.55 2.06
C MET A 17 -17.31 -0.79 1.33
N SER A 18 -17.39 -1.92 2.05
CA SER A 18 -17.33 -3.27 1.47
C SER A 18 -18.43 -3.54 0.45
N ALA A 19 -19.61 -2.94 0.63
CA ALA A 19 -20.72 -3.08 -0.32
C ALA A 19 -20.42 -2.49 -1.71
N LYS A 20 -19.42 -1.61 -1.81
CA LYS A 20 -18.99 -0.95 -3.06
C LYS A 20 -17.83 -1.65 -3.76
N LEU A 21 -17.21 -2.64 -3.10
CA LEU A 21 -16.11 -3.39 -3.69
C LEU A 21 -16.62 -4.36 -4.77
N LEU A 22 -15.69 -4.78 -5.63
CA LEU A 22 -15.93 -5.82 -6.62
C LEU A 22 -16.40 -7.11 -5.96
N LYS A 23 -17.32 -7.80 -6.58
CA LYS A 23 -17.87 -9.09 -6.18
C LYS A 23 -17.30 -10.18 -7.08
N GLU A 24 -17.50 -11.43 -6.73
CA GLU A 24 -17.04 -12.60 -7.49
C GLU A 24 -17.39 -12.49 -8.99
N LYS A 25 -18.64 -12.14 -9.31
CA LYS A 25 -19.07 -11.93 -10.70
C LYS A 25 -18.31 -10.82 -11.44
N ASP A 26 -17.86 -9.80 -10.73
CA ASP A 26 -17.08 -8.72 -11.32
C ASP A 26 -15.67 -9.23 -11.70
N TYR A 27 -15.07 -10.07 -10.85
CA TYR A 27 -13.78 -10.72 -11.15
C TYR A 27 -13.89 -11.66 -12.34
N ASP A 28 -14.95 -12.49 -12.41
CA ASP A 28 -15.20 -13.38 -13.55
C ASP A 28 -15.34 -12.57 -14.84
N THR A 29 -16.07 -11.45 -14.78
CA THR A 29 -16.24 -10.57 -15.92
C THR A 29 -14.91 -9.98 -16.37
N ILE A 30 -14.12 -9.42 -15.45
CA ILE A 30 -12.81 -8.81 -15.75
C ILE A 30 -11.85 -9.86 -16.31
N ALA A 31 -11.85 -11.08 -15.76
CA ALA A 31 -11.01 -12.16 -16.24
C ALA A 31 -11.31 -12.60 -17.67
N GLY A 32 -12.55 -12.40 -18.14
CA GLY A 32 -12.98 -12.67 -19.50
C GLY A 32 -12.68 -11.56 -20.53
N LEU A 33 -12.21 -10.38 -20.07
CA LEU A 33 -11.89 -9.26 -20.95
C LEU A 33 -10.56 -9.49 -21.68
N GLY A 34 -10.50 -9.02 -22.92
CA GLY A 34 -9.34 -9.23 -23.78
C GLY A 34 -8.20 -8.21 -23.56
N THR A 35 -8.51 -7.04 -23.01
CA THR A 35 -7.56 -5.92 -22.92
C THR A 35 -7.62 -5.21 -21.58
N VAL A 36 -6.52 -4.54 -21.22
CA VAL A 36 -6.44 -3.68 -20.03
C VAL A 36 -7.41 -2.50 -20.17
N THR A 37 -7.59 -1.97 -21.37
CA THR A 37 -8.52 -0.86 -21.63
C THR A 37 -9.96 -1.26 -21.28
N GLU A 38 -10.41 -2.43 -21.70
CA GLU A 38 -11.75 -2.94 -21.36
C GLU A 38 -11.91 -3.11 -19.84
N ALA A 39 -10.88 -3.60 -19.15
CA ALA A 39 -10.89 -3.72 -17.69
C ALA A 39 -11.01 -2.35 -17.01
N ILE A 40 -10.33 -1.33 -17.52
CA ILE A 40 -10.41 0.05 -17.02
C ILE A 40 -11.80 0.62 -17.24
N GLU A 41 -12.38 0.48 -18.43
CA GLU A 41 -13.76 0.94 -18.70
C GLU A 41 -14.77 0.23 -17.79
N TYR A 42 -14.59 -1.07 -17.54
CA TYR A 42 -15.41 -1.79 -16.57
C TYR A 42 -15.29 -1.21 -15.15
N LEU A 43 -14.09 -0.83 -14.71
CA LEU A 43 -13.86 -0.24 -13.39
C LEU A 43 -14.46 1.18 -13.26
N LYS A 44 -14.60 1.94 -14.36
CA LYS A 44 -15.25 3.25 -14.37
C LYS A 44 -16.72 3.15 -13.96
N ASP A 45 -17.39 2.06 -14.30
CA ASP A 45 -18.79 1.83 -13.92
C ASP A 45 -18.95 1.40 -12.46
N LYS A 46 -17.83 1.16 -11.74
CA LYS A 46 -17.84 0.70 -10.35
C LYS A 46 -17.58 1.85 -9.38
N THR A 47 -18.53 2.13 -8.53
CA THR A 47 -18.56 3.28 -7.62
C THR A 47 -17.38 3.40 -6.66
N ALA A 48 -16.67 2.29 -6.34
CA ALA A 48 -15.49 2.31 -5.50
C ALA A 48 -14.24 2.81 -6.24
N TYR A 49 -14.12 2.53 -7.53
CA TYR A 49 -12.89 2.73 -8.32
C TYR A 49 -13.01 3.87 -9.32
N ALA A 50 -14.23 4.21 -9.77
CA ALA A 50 -14.50 5.27 -10.73
C ALA A 50 -13.72 6.58 -10.47
N PRO A 51 -13.70 7.15 -9.24
CA PRO A 51 -13.01 8.42 -9.00
C PRO A 51 -11.50 8.41 -9.23
N TYR A 52 -10.91 7.22 -9.24
CA TYR A 52 -9.46 7.03 -9.46
C TYR A 52 -9.17 6.79 -10.94
N VAL A 53 -10.02 6.01 -11.59
CA VAL A 53 -9.85 5.59 -12.99
C VAL A 53 -10.23 6.71 -13.96
N GLU A 54 -11.27 7.48 -13.66
CA GLU A 54 -11.71 8.62 -14.48
C GLU A 54 -10.66 9.71 -14.66
N ARG A 55 -9.73 9.84 -13.70
CA ARG A 55 -8.65 10.83 -13.75
C ARG A 55 -7.44 10.34 -14.53
N MET A 56 -7.43 9.09 -14.94
CA MET A 56 -6.32 8.49 -15.65
C MET A 56 -6.36 8.85 -17.13
N ASP A 57 -5.23 9.35 -17.65
CA ASP A 57 -5.08 9.57 -19.08
C ASP A 57 -5.06 8.22 -19.82
N VAL A 58 -5.70 8.16 -20.99
CA VAL A 58 -5.78 6.95 -21.82
C VAL A 58 -4.39 6.45 -22.23
N SER A 59 -3.42 7.36 -22.41
CA SER A 59 -2.02 7.00 -22.71
C SER A 59 -1.34 6.19 -21.61
N LEU A 60 -1.90 6.25 -20.38
CA LEU A 60 -1.40 5.54 -19.20
C LEU A 60 -2.11 4.20 -18.95
N TYR A 61 -2.97 3.75 -19.87
CA TYR A 61 -3.74 2.51 -19.74
C TYR A 61 -2.86 1.28 -19.92
N HIS A 62 -2.09 0.97 -18.89
CA HIS A 62 -1.36 -0.30 -18.80
C HIS A 62 -1.41 -0.87 -17.38
N ARG A 63 -1.18 -2.17 -17.25
CA ARG A 63 -1.31 -2.93 -16.00
C ARG A 63 -0.65 -2.24 -14.80
N GLY A 64 0.59 -1.80 -14.92
CA GLY A 64 1.33 -1.20 -13.81
C GLY A 64 0.69 0.06 -13.26
N ASN A 65 0.09 0.90 -14.12
CA ASN A 65 -0.61 2.10 -13.68
C ASN A 65 -1.96 1.78 -13.03
N VAL A 66 -2.66 0.76 -13.53
CA VAL A 66 -3.90 0.28 -12.90
C VAL A 66 -3.62 -0.23 -11.49
N GLU A 67 -2.56 -1.03 -11.31
CA GLU A 67 -2.13 -1.52 -10.00
C GLU A 67 -1.85 -0.37 -9.02
N LYS A 68 -1.15 0.70 -9.45
CA LYS A 68 -0.90 1.89 -8.62
C LYS A 68 -2.20 2.57 -8.17
N ILE A 69 -3.14 2.73 -9.08
CA ILE A 69 -4.44 3.33 -8.78
C ILE A 69 -5.23 2.49 -7.78
N LEU A 70 -5.21 1.17 -7.92
CA LEU A 70 -5.85 0.28 -6.96
C LEU A 70 -5.19 0.37 -5.58
N TYR A 71 -3.87 0.51 -5.50
CA TYR A 71 -3.17 0.81 -4.23
C TYR A 71 -3.58 2.16 -3.66
N GLN A 72 -3.70 3.21 -4.46
CA GLN A 72 -4.18 4.52 -3.99
C GLN A 72 -5.61 4.43 -3.43
N SER A 73 -6.48 3.67 -4.10
CA SER A 73 -7.84 3.40 -3.60
C SER A 73 -7.80 2.71 -2.23
N LEU A 74 -6.97 1.67 -2.07
CA LEU A 74 -6.77 0.96 -0.82
C LEU A 74 -6.28 1.90 0.30
N PHE A 75 -5.30 2.75 0.03
CA PHE A 75 -4.75 3.71 0.99
C PHE A 75 -5.80 4.74 1.43
N ASN A 76 -6.60 5.22 0.49
CA ASN A 76 -7.70 6.12 0.80
C ASN A 76 -8.78 5.45 1.65
N ASP A 77 -9.10 4.20 1.37
CA ASP A 77 -10.06 3.44 2.17
C ASP A 77 -9.54 3.20 3.59
N TYR A 78 -8.26 2.85 3.75
CA TYR A 78 -7.63 2.79 5.07
C TYR A 78 -7.73 4.13 5.80
N SER A 79 -7.40 5.25 5.15
CA SER A 79 -7.47 6.60 5.74
C SER A 79 -8.90 6.95 6.18
N ARG A 80 -9.91 6.53 5.41
CA ARG A 80 -11.33 6.72 5.74
C ARG A 80 -11.73 5.91 6.96
N ILE A 81 -11.29 4.66 7.07
CA ILE A 81 -11.54 3.80 8.23
C ILE A 81 -10.81 4.37 9.45
N PHE A 82 -9.53 4.72 9.30
CA PHE A 82 -8.71 5.25 10.39
C PHE A 82 -9.30 6.53 11.03
N ARG A 83 -9.88 7.41 10.22
CA ARG A 83 -10.56 8.62 10.73
C ARG A 83 -11.80 8.31 11.58
N PHE A 84 -12.50 7.21 11.27
CA PHE A 84 -13.67 6.76 12.02
C PHE A 84 -13.35 5.92 13.24
N ALA A 85 -12.12 5.43 13.33
CA ALA A 85 -11.68 4.51 14.38
C ALA A 85 -11.47 5.23 15.72
N GLY A 86 -11.88 4.61 16.81
CA GLY A 86 -11.51 4.97 18.17
C GLY A 86 -10.05 4.61 18.49
N MET A 87 -9.57 4.95 19.69
CA MET A 87 -8.16 4.79 20.09
C MET A 87 -7.67 3.33 19.98
N GLU A 88 -8.39 2.37 20.55
CA GLU A 88 -8.03 0.94 20.49
C GLU A 88 -8.01 0.43 19.06
N GLN A 89 -9.00 0.83 18.27
CA GLN A 89 -9.11 0.44 16.86
C GLN A 89 -7.98 1.03 16.02
N LYS A 90 -7.56 2.27 16.30
CA LYS A 90 -6.40 2.90 15.67
C LYS A 90 -5.10 2.16 15.99
N THR A 91 -4.95 1.68 17.22
CA THR A 91 -3.80 0.87 17.61
C THR A 91 -3.75 -0.43 16.80
N PHE A 92 -4.88 -1.12 16.66
CA PHE A 92 -4.98 -2.30 15.80
C PHE A 92 -4.69 -1.99 14.33
N LEU A 93 -5.25 -0.90 13.79
CA LEU A 93 -5.03 -0.50 12.41
C LEU A 93 -3.56 -0.16 12.15
N LYS A 94 -2.87 0.50 13.07
CA LYS A 94 -1.43 0.76 12.98
C LYS A 94 -0.63 -0.54 12.95
N LEU A 95 -0.98 -1.52 13.80
CA LEU A 95 -0.35 -2.82 13.79
C LEU A 95 -0.59 -3.57 12.47
N TYR A 96 -1.83 -3.55 11.98
CA TYR A 96 -2.19 -4.15 10.70
C TYR A 96 -1.45 -3.49 9.51
N TRP A 97 -1.18 -2.18 9.62
CA TRP A 97 -0.44 -1.43 8.60
C TRP A 97 1.01 -1.90 8.43
N LYS A 98 1.65 -2.41 9.46
CA LYS A 98 3.06 -2.85 9.41
C LYS A 98 3.34 -3.86 8.29
N ARG A 99 2.37 -4.64 7.86
CA ARG A 99 2.51 -5.53 6.69
C ARG A 99 2.92 -4.77 5.42
N TYR A 100 2.36 -3.59 5.20
CA TYR A 100 2.68 -2.76 4.04
C TYR A 100 4.06 -2.10 4.16
N GLU A 101 4.50 -1.82 5.39
CA GLU A 101 5.86 -1.36 5.67
C GLU A 101 6.87 -2.47 5.36
N VAL A 102 6.61 -3.68 5.80
CA VAL A 102 7.45 -4.86 5.49
C VAL A 102 7.47 -5.14 3.98
N ASP A 103 6.32 -5.07 3.30
CA ASP A 103 6.26 -5.23 1.85
C ASP A 103 7.09 -4.17 1.11
N LEU A 104 7.05 -2.92 1.59
CA LEU A 104 7.85 -1.82 1.05
C LEU A 104 9.35 -2.07 1.23
N ILE A 105 9.77 -2.44 2.45
CA ILE A 105 11.18 -2.75 2.77
C ILE A 105 11.65 -3.91 1.89
N ASN A 106 10.89 -4.98 1.79
CA ASN A 106 11.21 -6.14 0.95
C ASN A 106 11.33 -5.77 -0.52
N TYR A 107 10.47 -4.87 -1.01
CA TYR A 107 10.57 -4.36 -2.38
C TYR A 107 11.88 -3.60 -2.60
N CYS A 108 12.24 -2.69 -1.67
CA CYS A 108 13.48 -1.93 -1.74
C CYS A 108 14.72 -2.82 -1.64
N LEU A 109 14.72 -3.80 -0.71
CA LEU A 109 15.81 -4.78 -0.57
C LEU A 109 16.03 -5.56 -1.88
N ARG A 110 14.96 -6.01 -2.54
CA ARG A 110 15.07 -6.74 -3.82
C ARG A 110 15.68 -5.88 -4.93
N ILE A 111 15.31 -4.59 -5.00
CA ILE A 111 15.87 -3.68 -6.00
C ILE A 111 17.38 -3.49 -5.76
N VAL A 112 17.75 -3.17 -4.54
CA VAL A 112 19.14 -2.91 -4.17
C VAL A 112 20.01 -4.17 -4.28
N PHE A 113 19.51 -5.31 -3.79
CA PHE A 113 20.24 -6.58 -3.82
C PHE A 113 20.49 -7.09 -5.25
N ASN A 114 19.52 -6.95 -6.14
CA ASN A 114 19.66 -7.40 -7.52
C ASN A 114 20.27 -6.33 -8.45
N HIS A 115 20.71 -5.20 -7.90
CA HIS A 115 21.31 -4.09 -8.68
C HIS A 115 20.45 -3.66 -9.87
N TYR A 116 19.12 -3.59 -9.68
CA TYR A 116 18.23 -3.13 -10.74
C TYR A 116 18.48 -1.65 -11.04
N GLU A 117 18.80 -1.35 -12.29
CA GLU A 117 19.01 0.02 -12.79
C GLU A 117 17.72 0.86 -12.83
N LYS A 118 16.55 0.22 -12.66
CA LYS A 118 15.27 0.92 -12.68
C LYS A 118 15.10 1.74 -11.40
N PRO A 119 14.68 3.01 -11.53
CA PRO A 119 14.40 3.85 -10.38
C PRO A 119 13.25 3.25 -9.55
N PHE A 120 13.26 3.52 -8.25
CA PHE A 120 12.18 3.17 -7.35
C PHE A 120 10.90 3.90 -7.78
N ASP A 121 9.86 3.16 -8.11
CA ASP A 121 8.56 3.70 -8.49
C ASP A 121 7.61 3.66 -7.28
N LEU A 122 7.83 4.55 -6.34
CA LEU A 122 7.16 4.58 -5.04
C LEU A 122 6.37 5.88 -4.77
N GLU A 123 6.38 6.83 -5.71
CA GLU A 123 5.74 8.13 -5.52
C GLU A 123 4.27 8.03 -5.14
N TYR A 124 3.55 7.07 -5.71
CA TYR A 124 2.13 6.84 -5.40
C TYR A 124 1.85 6.37 -3.96
N LYS A 125 2.88 5.93 -3.22
CA LYS A 125 2.80 5.52 -1.81
C LYS A 125 3.17 6.63 -0.84
N LYS A 126 3.91 7.65 -1.30
CA LYS A 126 4.55 8.65 -0.46
C LYS A 126 3.58 9.36 0.48
N GLU A 127 2.54 10.00 -0.05
CA GLU A 127 1.56 10.74 0.77
C GLU A 127 1.01 9.90 1.92
N PHE A 128 0.80 8.61 1.66
CA PHE A 128 0.24 7.72 2.66
C PHE A 128 1.28 7.33 3.72
N PHE A 129 2.50 6.97 3.30
CA PHE A 129 3.58 6.60 4.23
C PHE A 129 3.99 7.79 5.11
N ASP A 130 4.11 8.98 4.56
CA ASP A 130 4.41 10.21 5.31
C ASP A 130 3.37 10.48 6.41
N ARG A 131 2.13 10.04 6.21
CA ARG A 131 1.04 10.25 7.18
C ARG A 131 0.94 9.19 8.26
N TYR A 132 1.24 7.93 7.95
CA TYR A 132 0.92 6.79 8.81
C TYR A 132 2.13 5.94 9.22
N SER A 133 3.30 6.17 8.64
CA SER A 133 4.53 5.41 8.86
C SER A 133 5.66 6.29 9.36
N GLN A 134 6.67 5.68 9.99
CA GLN A 134 7.94 6.32 10.29
C GLN A 134 8.95 6.14 9.14
N ILE A 135 8.62 5.34 8.14
CA ILE A 135 9.48 5.09 6.99
C ILE A 135 9.35 6.24 6.00
N SER A 136 10.48 6.90 5.72
CA SER A 136 10.56 7.93 4.68
C SER A 136 10.85 7.30 3.33
N ILE A 137 9.90 7.38 2.40
CA ILE A 137 10.10 6.92 1.03
C ILE A 137 11.23 7.70 0.35
N ASP A 138 11.33 9.00 0.58
CA ASP A 138 12.40 9.84 0.01
C ASP A 138 13.80 9.35 0.40
N ARG A 139 13.97 8.90 1.64
CA ARG A 139 15.24 8.30 2.07
C ARG A 139 15.49 6.94 1.41
N LEU A 140 14.45 6.09 1.34
CA LEU A 140 14.60 4.75 0.77
C LEU A 140 15.00 4.78 -0.70
N ILE A 141 14.41 5.67 -1.50
CA ILE A 141 14.70 5.76 -2.93
C ILE A 141 16.10 6.27 -3.26
N THR A 142 16.81 6.87 -2.29
CA THR A 142 18.20 7.32 -2.47
C THR A 142 19.22 6.21 -2.22
N SER A 143 18.80 5.08 -1.67
CA SER A 143 19.68 3.98 -1.29
C SER A 143 20.27 3.27 -2.52
N LYS A 144 21.59 3.17 -2.59
CA LYS A 144 22.33 2.53 -3.70
C LYS A 144 22.78 1.11 -3.37
N ASN A 145 22.88 0.79 -2.08
CA ASN A 145 23.32 -0.50 -1.56
C ASN A 145 22.53 -0.85 -0.29
N ILE A 146 22.75 -2.08 0.21
CA ILE A 146 22.03 -2.60 1.38
C ILE A 146 22.36 -1.79 2.63
N ASP A 147 23.63 -1.38 2.81
CA ASP A 147 24.08 -0.64 3.99
C ASP A 147 23.38 0.72 4.07
N GLU A 148 23.29 1.45 2.95
CA GLU A 148 22.55 2.71 2.87
C GLU A 148 21.06 2.51 3.13
N LEU A 149 20.47 1.41 2.61
CA LEU A 149 19.05 1.11 2.83
C LEU A 149 18.78 0.85 4.32
N VAL A 150 19.62 0.05 4.97
CA VAL A 150 19.50 -0.24 6.41
C VAL A 150 19.70 1.03 7.23
N ASP A 151 20.68 1.86 6.87
CA ASP A 151 20.96 3.12 7.56
C ASP A 151 19.82 4.13 7.43
N ASN A 152 19.15 4.17 6.27
CA ASN A 152 17.95 4.98 6.03
C ASN A 152 16.74 4.54 6.86
N LEU A 153 16.77 3.34 7.44
CA LEU A 153 15.75 2.81 8.36
C LEU A 153 16.13 2.94 9.83
N ARG A 154 17.24 3.62 10.17
CA ARG A 154 17.81 3.71 11.53
C ARG A 154 16.81 4.21 12.57
N ASP A 155 15.94 5.14 12.20
CA ASP A 155 14.94 5.75 13.08
C ASP A 155 13.65 4.93 13.19
N THR A 156 13.64 3.70 12.65
CA THR A 156 12.48 2.81 12.64
C THR A 156 12.70 1.55 13.48
N GLU A 157 11.62 0.88 13.86
CA GLU A 157 11.68 -0.40 14.57
C GLU A 157 12.33 -1.54 13.75
N TYR A 158 12.45 -1.37 12.44
CA TYR A 158 13.01 -2.36 11.52
C TYR A 158 14.54 -2.40 11.53
N TYR A 159 15.19 -1.32 11.96
CA TYR A 159 16.65 -1.19 11.92
C TYR A 159 17.38 -2.36 12.59
N LEU A 160 17.01 -2.67 13.83
CA LEU A 160 17.67 -3.75 14.59
C LEU A 160 17.51 -5.12 13.94
N SER A 161 16.40 -5.35 13.24
CA SER A 161 16.18 -6.60 12.53
C SER A 161 16.97 -6.70 11.23
N LEU A 162 17.35 -5.56 10.65
CA LEU A 162 18.00 -5.50 9.33
C LEU A 162 19.52 -5.33 9.42
N ILE A 163 20.04 -4.84 10.54
CA ILE A 163 21.48 -4.60 10.70
C ILE A 163 22.32 -5.87 10.48
N HIS A 164 21.81 -7.04 10.83
CA HIS A 164 22.49 -8.31 10.61
C HIS A 164 22.56 -8.73 9.13
N ILE A 165 21.77 -8.10 8.26
CA ILE A 165 21.83 -8.35 6.81
C ILE A 165 23.00 -7.58 6.19
N SER A 166 23.34 -6.41 6.73
CA SER A 166 24.45 -5.58 6.26
C SER A 166 25.79 -5.96 6.91
N GLU A 167 25.76 -6.50 8.14
CA GLU A 167 26.99 -6.97 8.79
C GLU A 167 27.47 -8.26 8.12
N PRO A 168 28.71 -8.29 7.55
CA PRO A 168 29.28 -9.55 7.11
C PRO A 168 29.41 -10.47 8.34
N THR A 169 28.84 -11.67 8.22
CA THR A 169 29.02 -12.73 9.23
C THR A 169 30.53 -12.87 9.53
N ARG A 170 30.98 -12.32 10.64
CA ARG A 170 32.32 -12.58 11.11
C ARG A 170 32.42 -14.08 11.45
N PRO A 171 33.26 -14.87 10.78
CA PRO A 171 33.51 -16.23 11.22
C PRO A 171 34.07 -16.16 12.63
N TYR A 172 33.49 -16.92 13.55
CA TYR A 172 34.01 -17.14 14.88
C TYR A 172 35.33 -17.87 14.78
#